data_13ade95b7b152f7cb0e338ee474a4950
#
_entry.id   13ade95b7b152f7cb0e338ee474a4950
#
_cell.length_a   1.000
_cell.length_b   1.000
_cell.length_c   1.000
_cell.angle_alpha   90.00
_cell.angle_beta   90.00
_cell.angle_gamma   90.00
#
_symmetry.space_group_name_H-M   'P 1'
#
loop_
_entity.id
_entity.type
_entity.pdbx_description
1 polymer ?
#
loop_
_entity_poly.entity_id
_entity_poly.type
_entity_poly.pdbx_seq_one_letter_code
_entity_poly.pdbx_strand_id
1 'polypeptide(L)'
;MIRARCHPKLRPLLPEPVPAAQTLPDWLKSMPSEVAAPSLGGEVVRTLKHCPPIIDALSSGVIIPLATDLHISNGEIAWDWDPPILQDALISRAPVGLHVPEQASGAPFKLASNTVVKFINFWTLETPPGWSLLFTHPLNREDLPFRALSGVVDCDLFKDGYVHFPALWTDPNFEGTLAKGTPVAQVFAIQRAALALDVGDMTEDEIARNREVQHALGQERGVYRKSFRQRHRPG
;
A
#
# COMPACT_ATOMS: atom_id res chain seq x y z
N MET A 1 1.45 -16.17 -7.61
CA MET A 1 2.83 -15.61 -7.46
C MET A 1 2.92 -14.36 -8.30
N ILE A 2 3.44 -13.25 -7.75
CA ILE A 2 3.77 -12.03 -8.51
C ILE A 2 5.24 -12.14 -8.91
N ARG A 3 5.54 -11.90 -10.18
CA ARG A 3 6.92 -11.88 -10.70
C ARG A 3 7.30 -10.43 -11.02
N ALA A 4 8.41 -9.94 -10.45
CA ALA A 4 8.97 -8.63 -10.74
C ALA A 4 10.28 -8.76 -11.54
N ARG A 5 10.47 -7.93 -12.57
CA ARG A 5 11.68 -7.87 -13.40
C ARG A 5 12.03 -6.42 -13.70
N CYS A 6 13.31 -6.14 -13.85
CA CYS A 6 13.81 -4.85 -14.31
C CYS A 6 14.96 -5.05 -15.29
N HIS A 7 15.30 -3.98 -16.00
CA HIS A 7 16.44 -3.99 -16.91
C HIS A 7 17.75 -4.28 -16.14
N PRO A 8 18.63 -5.19 -16.61
CA PRO A 8 19.84 -5.60 -15.87
C PRO A 8 20.76 -4.44 -15.45
N LYS A 9 20.89 -3.42 -16.30
CA LYS A 9 21.72 -2.24 -15.99
C LYS A 9 21.13 -1.35 -14.88
N LEU A 10 19.83 -1.45 -14.65
CA LEU A 10 19.15 -0.71 -13.55
C LEU A 10 19.15 -1.49 -12.25
N ARG A 11 19.26 -2.83 -12.32
CA ARG A 11 19.16 -3.71 -11.15
C ARG A 11 20.03 -3.30 -9.96
N PRO A 12 21.30 -2.93 -10.13
CA PRO A 12 22.16 -2.51 -9.01
C PRO A 12 21.75 -1.18 -8.37
N LEU A 13 20.99 -0.36 -9.11
CA LEU A 13 20.60 0.98 -8.68
C LEU A 13 19.25 1.01 -7.97
N LEU A 14 18.41 0.00 -8.20
CA LEU A 14 17.02 -0.03 -7.73
C LEU A 14 16.85 -0.82 -6.44
N PRO A 15 16.09 -0.32 -5.48
CA PRO A 15 15.59 -1.15 -4.40
C PRO A 15 14.59 -2.18 -4.96
N GLU A 16 14.58 -3.37 -4.38
CA GLU A 16 13.69 -4.45 -4.83
C GLU A 16 12.28 -4.29 -4.28
N PRO A 17 11.23 -4.65 -5.04
CA PRO A 17 9.93 -4.93 -4.47
C PRO A 17 10.05 -6.03 -3.40
N VAL A 18 9.41 -5.81 -2.25
CA VAL A 18 9.51 -6.73 -1.11
C VAL A 18 8.14 -7.08 -0.55
N PRO A 19 7.98 -8.23 0.10
CA PRO A 19 6.77 -8.52 0.88
C PRO A 19 6.50 -7.41 1.89
N ALA A 20 5.25 -6.94 1.99
CA ALA A 20 4.89 -5.82 2.85
C ALA A 20 5.22 -6.07 4.34
N ALA A 21 5.21 -7.33 4.77
CA ALA A 21 5.61 -7.73 6.13
C ALA A 21 7.04 -7.32 6.51
N GLN A 22 7.93 -7.06 5.53
CA GLN A 22 9.32 -6.63 5.76
C GLN A 22 9.45 -5.11 5.95
N THR A 23 8.40 -4.34 5.67
CA THR A 23 8.42 -2.87 5.67
C THR A 23 7.42 -2.26 6.64
N LEU A 24 7.15 -2.96 7.75
CA LEU A 24 6.25 -2.45 8.78
C LEU A 24 6.73 -1.10 9.30
N PRO A 25 5.83 -0.09 9.43
CA PRO A 25 6.20 1.26 9.79
C PRO A 25 6.73 1.35 11.23
N ASP A 26 7.62 2.32 11.45
CA ASP A 26 8.23 2.51 12.76
C ASP A 26 7.23 2.97 13.82
N TRP A 27 6.19 3.72 13.43
CA TRP A 27 5.12 4.07 14.35
C TRP A 27 4.43 2.84 14.94
N LEU A 28 4.24 1.76 14.16
CA LEU A 28 3.67 0.51 14.66
C LEU A 28 4.63 -0.19 15.62
N LYS A 29 5.94 -0.19 15.33
CA LYS A 29 6.97 -0.81 16.18
C LYS A 29 7.07 -0.09 17.52
N SER A 30 7.05 1.25 17.50
CA SER A 30 7.16 2.11 18.68
C SER A 30 5.86 2.26 19.49
N MET A 31 4.70 1.97 18.88
CA MET A 31 3.41 2.06 19.56
C MET A 31 3.39 1.18 20.82
N PRO A 32 2.94 1.69 21.99
CA PRO A 32 2.80 0.88 23.20
C PRO A 32 1.73 -0.21 22.98
N SER A 33 1.93 -1.36 23.61
CA SER A 33 0.98 -2.48 23.54
C SER A 33 -0.34 -2.16 24.22
N GLU A 34 -0.29 -1.42 25.33
CA GLU A 34 -1.43 -1.05 26.16
C GLU A 34 -1.26 0.38 26.65
N VAL A 35 -2.37 1.06 26.87
CA VAL A 35 -2.42 2.44 27.41
C VAL A 35 -3.56 2.58 28.39
N ALA A 36 -3.44 3.47 29.36
CA ALA A 36 -4.56 3.88 30.20
C ALA A 36 -5.54 4.70 29.34
N ALA A 37 -6.82 4.44 29.49
CA ALA A 37 -7.90 5.12 28.77
C ALA A 37 -8.68 6.07 29.71
N PRO A 38 -8.35 7.37 29.73
CA PRO A 38 -9.07 8.34 30.59
C PRO A 38 -10.59 8.36 30.31
N SER A 39 -11.00 8.15 29.05
CA SER A 39 -12.39 8.06 28.63
C SER A 39 -13.16 6.87 29.24
N LEU A 40 -12.42 5.87 29.75
CA LEU A 40 -12.97 4.68 30.42
C LEU A 40 -12.54 4.62 31.89
N GLY A 41 -12.45 5.78 32.56
CA GLY A 41 -12.11 5.84 33.98
C GLY A 41 -10.67 5.40 34.32
N GLY A 42 -9.76 5.37 33.33
CA GLY A 42 -8.37 4.96 33.52
C GLY A 42 -8.11 3.46 33.33
N GLU A 43 -9.07 2.69 32.86
CA GLU A 43 -8.88 1.28 32.50
C GLU A 43 -7.76 1.12 31.46
N VAL A 44 -7.01 0.02 31.55
CA VAL A 44 -5.96 -0.31 30.59
C VAL A 44 -6.56 -0.99 29.36
N VAL A 45 -6.35 -0.38 28.19
CA VAL A 45 -6.82 -0.90 26.92
C VAL A 45 -5.68 -1.25 25.98
N ARG A 46 -5.89 -2.23 25.12
CA ARG A 46 -4.94 -2.59 24.05
C ARG A 46 -5.01 -1.59 22.92
N THR A 47 -3.84 -1.23 22.39
CA THR A 47 -3.74 -0.34 21.22
C THR A 47 -3.97 -1.09 19.89
N LEU A 48 -3.98 -0.36 18.79
CA LEU A 48 -4.07 -0.90 17.43
C LEU A 48 -2.96 -1.89 17.09
N LYS A 49 -1.82 -1.85 17.81
CA LYS A 49 -0.75 -2.85 17.71
C LYS A 49 -1.23 -4.29 17.94
N HIS A 50 -2.36 -4.46 18.63
CA HIS A 50 -2.97 -5.75 18.87
C HIS A 50 -4.22 -6.02 18.00
N CYS A 51 -4.50 -5.16 17.01
CA CYS A 51 -5.63 -5.34 16.09
C CYS A 51 -5.18 -6.21 14.88
N PRO A 52 -5.55 -7.51 14.83
CA PRO A 52 -5.07 -8.38 13.77
C PRO A 52 -5.40 -7.91 12.36
N PRO A 53 -6.62 -7.41 12.04
CA PRO A 53 -6.92 -6.90 10.69
C PRO A 53 -6.01 -5.75 10.24
N ILE A 54 -5.60 -4.85 11.14
CA ILE A 54 -4.70 -3.74 10.82
C ILE A 54 -3.29 -4.27 10.52
N ILE A 55 -2.80 -5.20 11.35
CA ILE A 55 -1.49 -5.83 11.14
C ILE A 55 -1.47 -6.63 9.83
N ASP A 56 -2.55 -7.36 9.55
CA ASP A 56 -2.67 -8.15 8.33
C ASP A 56 -2.72 -7.25 7.08
N ALA A 57 -3.40 -6.11 7.15
CA ALA A 57 -3.40 -5.12 6.08
C ALA A 57 -2.00 -4.54 5.81
N LEU A 58 -1.26 -4.16 6.87
CA LEU A 58 0.10 -3.64 6.77
C LEU A 58 1.10 -4.67 6.24
N SER A 59 0.88 -5.96 6.51
CA SER A 59 1.83 -7.03 6.15
C SER A 59 1.48 -7.81 4.90
N SER A 60 0.31 -7.59 4.31
CA SER A 60 -0.14 -8.32 3.11
C SER A 60 0.36 -7.69 1.82
N GLY A 61 0.53 -8.53 0.78
CA GLY A 61 0.93 -8.06 -0.55
C GLY A 61 2.41 -7.71 -0.67
N VAL A 62 2.71 -6.89 -1.68
CA VAL A 62 4.07 -6.49 -2.06
C VAL A 62 4.18 -4.97 -2.02
N ILE A 63 5.26 -4.45 -1.47
CA ILE A 63 5.60 -3.03 -1.52
C ILE A 63 6.47 -2.75 -2.75
N ILE A 64 6.09 -1.71 -3.48
CA ILE A 64 6.95 -1.10 -4.50
C ILE A 64 7.65 0.09 -3.86
N PRO A 65 8.98 0.06 -3.79
CA PRO A 65 9.76 1.11 -3.14
C PRO A 65 10.09 2.27 -4.09
N LEU A 66 10.32 3.46 -3.52
CA LEU A 66 10.86 4.62 -4.22
C LEU A 66 12.26 4.32 -4.75
N ALA A 67 12.52 4.65 -6.02
CA ALA A 67 13.75 4.26 -6.72
C ALA A 67 15.02 4.96 -6.20
N THR A 68 14.90 6.19 -5.73
CA THR A 68 16.02 7.01 -5.23
C THR A 68 15.52 8.03 -4.21
N ASP A 69 16.42 8.69 -3.52
CA ASP A 69 16.10 9.83 -2.65
C ASP A 69 15.47 10.96 -3.45
N LEU A 70 14.42 11.56 -2.88
CA LEU A 70 13.84 12.81 -3.36
C LEU A 70 14.03 13.87 -2.29
N HIS A 71 14.61 15.00 -2.68
CA HIS A 71 14.82 16.16 -1.83
C HIS A 71 13.71 17.16 -2.08
N ILE A 72 12.94 17.48 -1.05
CA ILE A 72 11.82 18.38 -1.12
C ILE A 72 12.17 19.66 -0.36
N SER A 73 12.10 20.79 -1.04
CA SER A 73 12.33 22.11 -0.45
C SER A 73 11.49 23.15 -1.17
N ASN A 74 10.79 23.99 -0.41
CA ASN A 74 9.92 25.06 -0.92
C ASN A 74 8.90 24.58 -1.97
N GLY A 75 8.41 23.34 -1.81
CA GLY A 75 7.46 22.73 -2.75
C GLY A 75 8.07 22.21 -4.06
N GLU A 76 9.38 22.29 -4.20
CA GLU A 76 10.12 21.72 -5.33
C GLU A 76 10.64 20.33 -4.99
N ILE A 77 10.70 19.43 -5.99
CA ILE A 77 11.20 18.07 -5.86
C ILE A 77 12.48 17.95 -6.70
N ALA A 78 13.59 17.62 -6.06
CA ALA A 78 14.89 17.40 -6.68
C ALA A 78 15.42 15.99 -6.36
N TRP A 79 16.38 15.52 -7.13
CA TRP A 79 17.07 14.24 -6.93
C TRP A 79 18.45 14.24 -7.58
N ASP A 80 19.36 13.42 -7.05
CA ASP A 80 20.73 13.26 -7.58
C ASP A 80 20.90 11.97 -8.41
N TRP A 81 19.81 11.34 -8.81
CA TRP A 81 19.85 10.07 -9.51
C TRP A 81 20.00 10.25 -11.02
N ASP A 82 21.08 9.68 -11.57
CA ASP A 82 21.37 9.70 -12.99
C ASP A 82 21.59 8.26 -13.53
N PRO A 83 20.52 7.52 -13.84
CA PRO A 83 20.63 6.16 -14.34
C PRO A 83 21.20 6.14 -15.75
N PRO A 84 21.84 5.03 -16.16
CA PRO A 84 22.42 4.90 -17.49
C PRO A 84 21.36 5.05 -18.58
N ILE A 85 21.77 5.62 -19.72
CA ILE A 85 20.96 5.64 -20.94
C ILE A 85 20.85 4.21 -21.47
N LEU A 86 19.63 3.72 -21.63
CA LEU A 86 19.34 2.43 -22.21
C LEU A 86 19.01 2.63 -23.69
N GLN A 87 19.85 2.13 -24.59
CA GLN A 87 19.64 2.28 -26.03
C GLN A 87 18.54 1.36 -26.56
N ASP A 88 18.27 0.28 -25.86
CA ASP A 88 17.33 -0.79 -26.19
C ASP A 88 15.98 -0.67 -25.44
N ALA A 89 15.80 0.36 -24.65
CA ALA A 89 14.57 0.57 -23.90
C ALA A 89 14.19 2.05 -23.78
N LEU A 90 12.92 2.34 -24.02
CA LEU A 90 12.34 3.67 -23.76
C LEU A 90 11.82 3.71 -22.32
N ILE A 91 12.67 4.19 -21.41
CA ILE A 91 12.32 4.35 -20.00
C ILE A 91 12.66 5.77 -19.54
N SER A 92 11.84 6.31 -18.63
CA SER A 92 12.13 7.59 -17.99
C SER A 92 13.44 7.51 -17.20
N ARG A 93 14.25 8.57 -17.23
CA ARG A 93 15.41 8.73 -16.36
C ARG A 93 15.10 9.51 -15.09
N ALA A 94 13.91 10.13 -15.02
CA ALA A 94 13.42 10.79 -13.82
C ALA A 94 12.71 9.78 -12.90
N PRO A 95 12.92 9.83 -11.58
CA PRO A 95 12.21 8.97 -10.62
C PRO A 95 10.77 9.41 -10.40
N VAL A 96 10.45 10.64 -10.77
CA VAL A 96 9.13 11.25 -10.64
C VAL A 96 8.75 11.95 -11.93
N GLY A 97 7.51 11.82 -12.33
CA GLY A 97 6.85 12.65 -13.35
C GLY A 97 5.76 13.49 -12.72
N LEU A 98 5.20 14.39 -13.51
CA LEU A 98 4.08 15.22 -13.10
C LEU A 98 2.90 15.00 -14.04
N HIS A 99 1.70 15.04 -13.48
CA HIS A 99 0.47 15.18 -14.24
C HIS A 99 0.06 16.64 -14.24
N VAL A 100 -0.45 17.14 -15.36
CA VAL A 100 -1.03 18.46 -15.41
C VAL A 100 -2.31 18.49 -14.56
N PRO A 101 -2.57 19.57 -13.80
CA PRO A 101 -3.71 19.66 -12.88
C PRO A 101 -5.06 19.38 -13.55
N GLU A 102 -5.19 19.73 -14.83
CA GLU A 102 -6.40 19.53 -15.64
C GLU A 102 -6.78 18.04 -15.74
N GLN A 103 -5.83 17.11 -15.63
CA GLN A 103 -6.12 15.67 -15.64
C GLN A 103 -6.90 15.22 -14.40
N ALA A 104 -6.91 16.01 -13.33
CA ALA A 104 -7.70 15.78 -12.13
C ALA A 104 -8.98 16.64 -12.07
N SER A 105 -9.30 17.41 -13.13
CA SER A 105 -10.46 18.30 -13.16
C SER A 105 -11.76 17.53 -12.94
N GLY A 106 -12.58 18.01 -12.00
CA GLY A 106 -13.85 17.38 -11.63
C GLY A 106 -13.72 16.18 -10.68
N ALA A 107 -12.52 15.74 -10.39
CA ALA A 107 -12.30 14.73 -9.36
C ALA A 107 -12.42 15.35 -7.95
N PRO A 108 -12.97 14.62 -6.95
CA PRO A 108 -13.16 15.14 -5.60
C PRO A 108 -11.87 15.15 -4.76
N PHE A 109 -10.71 15.25 -5.41
CA PHE A 109 -9.43 15.23 -4.73
C PHE A 109 -9.11 16.59 -4.10
N LYS A 110 -8.79 16.57 -2.81
CA LYS A 110 -8.21 17.73 -2.15
C LYS A 110 -6.71 17.74 -2.46
N LEU A 111 -6.30 18.61 -3.37
CA LEU A 111 -4.91 18.83 -3.67
C LEU A 111 -4.35 19.85 -2.67
N ALA A 112 -3.35 19.47 -1.90
CA ALA A 112 -2.61 20.41 -1.06
C ALA A 112 -1.70 21.33 -1.90
N SER A 113 -1.29 20.84 -3.07
CA SER A 113 -0.69 21.63 -4.17
C SER A 113 -1.43 21.28 -5.46
N ASN A 114 -1.40 22.14 -6.46
CA ASN A 114 -1.97 21.85 -7.80
C ASN A 114 -1.17 20.79 -8.57
N THR A 115 -0.40 19.95 -7.87
CA THR A 115 0.51 18.99 -8.49
C THR A 115 0.09 17.56 -8.16
N VAL A 116 -0.17 16.78 -9.20
CA VAL A 116 -0.29 15.33 -9.11
C VAL A 116 1.05 14.72 -9.49
N VAL A 117 1.73 14.17 -8.52
CA VAL A 117 3.02 13.49 -8.71
C VAL A 117 2.76 12.13 -9.34
N LYS A 118 3.69 11.63 -10.14
CA LYS A 118 3.66 10.27 -10.65
C LYS A 118 5.00 9.59 -10.33
N PHE A 119 5.00 8.68 -9.37
CA PHE A 119 6.18 7.87 -9.10
C PHE A 119 6.45 6.92 -10.27
N ILE A 120 7.65 6.98 -10.80
CA ILE A 120 8.07 6.14 -11.92
C ILE A 120 8.55 4.80 -11.34
N ASN A 121 7.91 3.73 -11.77
CA ASN A 121 8.31 2.38 -11.42
C ASN A 121 9.15 1.79 -12.56
N PHE A 122 10.27 1.15 -12.20
CA PHE A 122 11.24 0.54 -13.11
C PHE A 122 11.18 -0.99 -13.09
N TRP A 123 10.15 -1.54 -12.45
CA TRP A 123 9.89 -2.97 -12.38
C TRP A 123 8.68 -3.33 -13.22
N THR A 124 8.82 -4.26 -14.15
CA THR A 124 7.67 -4.92 -14.74
C THR A 124 7.09 -5.92 -13.72
N LEU A 125 5.78 -6.05 -13.72
CA LEU A 125 5.07 -6.92 -12.78
C LEU A 125 4.17 -7.88 -13.57
N GLU A 126 4.31 -9.17 -13.30
CA GLU A 126 3.56 -10.22 -13.99
C GLU A 126 2.77 -11.06 -13.00
N THR A 127 1.55 -11.41 -13.37
CA THR A 127 0.68 -12.35 -12.66
C THR A 127 0.36 -13.56 -13.54
N PRO A 128 -0.10 -14.68 -12.95
CA PRO A 128 -0.68 -15.77 -13.74
C PRO A 128 -1.89 -15.31 -14.56
N PRO A 129 -2.23 -16.00 -15.67
CA PRO A 129 -3.43 -15.72 -16.44
C PRO A 129 -4.70 -15.66 -15.57
N GLY A 130 -5.57 -14.69 -15.85
CA GLY A 130 -6.81 -14.49 -15.11
C GLY A 130 -6.64 -13.70 -13.79
N TRP A 131 -5.46 -13.15 -13.53
CA TRP A 131 -5.20 -12.32 -12.36
C TRP A 131 -4.80 -10.90 -12.76
N SER A 132 -5.30 -9.93 -12.00
CA SER A 132 -4.90 -8.53 -12.08
C SER A 132 -4.12 -8.14 -10.82
N LEU A 133 -3.46 -6.99 -10.87
CA LEU A 133 -2.88 -6.36 -9.69
C LEU A 133 -3.70 -5.13 -9.30
N LEU A 134 -4.14 -5.08 -8.05
CA LEU A 134 -4.64 -3.89 -7.40
C LEU A 134 -3.44 -3.15 -6.79
N PHE A 135 -3.21 -1.93 -7.23
CA PHE A 135 -2.24 -1.00 -6.67
C PHE A 135 -2.96 -0.01 -5.77
N THR A 136 -2.45 0.18 -4.56
CA THR A 136 -3.03 1.15 -3.60
C THR A 136 -1.93 1.99 -2.98
N HIS A 137 -2.31 3.09 -2.33
CA HIS A 137 -1.44 3.69 -1.31
C HIS A 137 -1.08 2.62 -0.27
N PRO A 138 0.16 2.57 0.25
CA PRO A 138 0.50 1.64 1.31
C PRO A 138 -0.50 1.76 2.46
N LEU A 139 -1.16 0.64 2.81
CA LEU A 139 -2.29 0.65 3.74
C LEU A 139 -1.88 1.18 5.11
N ASN A 140 -2.71 2.06 5.69
CA ASN A 140 -2.50 2.67 7.00
C ASN A 140 -1.15 3.44 7.12
N ARG A 141 -0.62 3.98 6.02
CA ARG A 141 0.62 4.76 5.98
C ARG A 141 0.32 6.25 5.80
N GLU A 142 -0.45 6.79 6.74
CA GLU A 142 -0.76 8.23 6.79
C GLU A 142 0.45 9.09 7.24
N ASP A 143 1.57 8.47 7.55
CA ASP A 143 2.87 9.08 7.86
C ASP A 143 3.64 9.53 6.60
N LEU A 144 3.15 9.21 5.40
CA LEU A 144 3.76 9.61 4.14
C LEU A 144 3.19 10.96 3.68
N PRO A 145 4.03 11.87 3.09
CA PRO A 145 3.59 13.20 2.66
C PRO A 145 2.75 13.19 1.38
N PHE A 146 2.41 12.03 0.88
CA PHE A 146 1.61 11.82 -0.33
C PHE A 146 0.61 10.69 -0.14
N ARG A 147 -0.38 10.63 -1.03
CA ARG A 147 -1.32 9.51 -1.15
C ARG A 147 -1.35 9.02 -2.59
N ALA A 148 -0.86 7.81 -2.83
CA ALA A 148 -0.96 7.16 -4.14
C ALA A 148 -2.43 6.85 -4.47
N LEU A 149 -2.82 7.10 -5.72
CA LEU A 149 -4.14 6.74 -6.23
C LEU A 149 -4.20 5.24 -6.48
N SER A 150 -5.35 4.65 -6.19
CA SER A 150 -5.55 3.22 -6.43
C SER A 150 -5.93 2.95 -7.88
N GLY A 151 -5.47 1.82 -8.42
CA GLY A 151 -5.78 1.36 -9.76
C GLY A 151 -5.69 -0.15 -9.88
N VAL A 152 -6.36 -0.71 -10.87
CA VAL A 152 -6.29 -2.13 -11.22
C VAL A 152 -5.68 -2.28 -12.61
N VAL A 153 -4.70 -3.16 -12.76
CA VAL A 153 -4.01 -3.43 -14.03
C VAL A 153 -3.96 -4.93 -14.28
N ASP A 154 -4.29 -5.33 -15.49
CA ASP A 154 -4.24 -6.72 -15.96
C ASP A 154 -2.79 -7.13 -16.27
N CYS A 155 -2.02 -7.39 -15.24
CA CYS A 155 -0.59 -7.66 -15.35
C CYS A 155 -0.24 -9.05 -15.89
N ASP A 156 -1.20 -9.89 -16.16
CA ASP A 156 -1.02 -11.08 -17.02
C ASP A 156 -0.89 -10.72 -18.50
N LEU A 157 -1.53 -9.62 -18.93
CA LEU A 157 -1.48 -9.08 -20.29
C LEU A 157 -0.44 -7.95 -20.40
N PHE A 158 -0.41 -7.03 -19.43
CA PHE A 158 0.50 -5.88 -19.40
C PHE A 158 1.84 -6.19 -18.68
N LYS A 159 2.32 -7.44 -18.79
CA LYS A 159 3.49 -7.95 -18.08
C LYS A 159 4.82 -7.32 -18.50
N ASP A 160 4.91 -6.80 -19.71
CA ASP A 160 6.12 -6.19 -20.27
C ASP A 160 6.13 -4.65 -20.14
N GLY A 161 5.08 -4.07 -19.59
CA GLY A 161 4.95 -2.63 -19.35
C GLY A 161 5.30 -2.21 -17.93
N TYR A 162 5.54 -0.92 -17.74
CA TYR A 162 5.78 -0.32 -16.44
C TYR A 162 4.50 0.35 -15.93
N VAL A 163 4.02 -0.10 -14.77
CA VAL A 163 2.90 0.56 -14.07
C VAL A 163 3.47 1.66 -13.20
N HIS A 164 3.09 2.91 -13.45
CA HIS A 164 3.48 4.06 -12.66
C HIS A 164 2.38 4.44 -11.68
N PHE A 165 2.73 5.15 -10.59
CA PHE A 165 1.82 5.42 -9.50
C PHE A 165 1.53 6.92 -9.38
N PRO A 166 0.38 7.39 -9.91
CA PRO A 166 -0.10 8.73 -9.63
C PRO A 166 -0.36 8.91 -8.14
N ALA A 167 0.04 10.05 -7.58
CA ALA A 167 -0.14 10.35 -6.17
C ALA A 167 -0.48 11.82 -5.95
N LEU A 168 -1.33 12.08 -4.98
CA LEU A 168 -1.63 13.42 -4.49
C LEU A 168 -0.59 13.77 -3.42
N TRP A 169 0.04 14.94 -3.52
CA TRP A 169 0.86 15.45 -2.43
C TRP A 169 -0.04 15.99 -1.34
N THR A 170 0.01 15.43 -0.13
CA THR A 170 -0.95 15.70 0.96
C THR A 170 -0.40 16.61 2.04
N ASP A 171 0.93 16.71 2.17
CA ASP A 171 1.59 17.61 3.11
C ASP A 171 2.33 18.73 2.36
N PRO A 172 1.72 19.93 2.23
CA PRO A 172 2.35 21.04 1.51
C PRO A 172 3.56 21.65 2.24
N ASN A 173 3.73 21.32 3.52
CA ASN A 173 4.81 21.85 4.35
C ASN A 173 5.95 20.82 4.54
N PHE A 174 5.88 19.68 3.86
CA PHE A 174 6.93 18.68 3.96
C PHE A 174 8.23 19.22 3.38
N GLU A 175 9.26 19.28 4.21
CA GLU A 175 10.63 19.66 3.87
C GLU A 175 11.58 18.54 4.25
N GLY A 176 12.55 18.23 3.39
CA GLY A 176 13.57 17.21 3.66
C GLY A 176 13.65 16.13 2.60
N THR A 177 14.06 14.94 3.00
CA THR A 177 14.32 13.82 2.08
C THR A 177 13.30 12.72 2.25
N LEU A 178 12.61 12.39 1.15
CA LEU A 178 11.88 11.15 1.03
C LEU A 178 12.86 10.07 0.54
N ALA A 179 13.30 9.23 1.46
CA ALA A 179 14.40 8.32 1.24
C ALA A 179 14.12 7.24 0.19
N LYS A 180 15.14 6.84 -0.55
CA LYS A 180 15.14 5.63 -1.38
C LYS A 180 14.63 4.44 -0.57
N GLY A 181 13.74 3.64 -1.19
CA GLY A 181 13.11 2.52 -0.50
C GLY A 181 11.82 2.87 0.25
N THR A 182 11.46 4.14 0.36
CA THR A 182 10.15 4.54 0.89
C THR A 182 9.03 3.83 0.15
N PRO A 183 8.06 3.20 0.84
CA PRO A 183 6.92 2.56 0.20
C PRO A 183 6.09 3.56 -0.62
N VAL A 184 5.97 3.35 -1.94
CA VAL A 184 5.16 4.23 -2.81
C VAL A 184 3.84 3.60 -3.23
N ALA A 185 3.80 2.27 -3.32
CA ALA A 185 2.58 1.53 -3.58
C ALA A 185 2.59 0.19 -2.85
N GLN A 186 1.41 -0.28 -2.45
CA GLN A 186 1.18 -1.64 -1.99
C GLN A 186 0.34 -2.38 -3.01
N VAL A 187 0.70 -3.61 -3.32
CA VAL A 187 0.18 -4.36 -4.48
C VAL A 187 -0.42 -5.67 -4.03
N PHE A 188 -1.62 -5.95 -4.53
CA PHE A 188 -2.35 -7.18 -4.24
C PHE A 188 -2.76 -7.88 -5.54
N ALA A 189 -2.53 -9.18 -5.61
CA ALA A 189 -3.05 -9.99 -6.70
C ALA A 189 -4.54 -10.27 -6.46
N ILE A 190 -5.38 -9.95 -7.45
CA ILE A 190 -6.82 -10.19 -7.43
C ILE A 190 -7.20 -11.08 -8.60
N GLN A 191 -8.01 -12.09 -8.35
CA GLN A 191 -8.52 -12.96 -9.40
C GLN A 191 -9.65 -12.26 -10.15
N ARG A 192 -9.59 -12.27 -11.49
CA ARG A 192 -10.68 -11.76 -12.36
C ARG A 192 -11.80 -12.79 -12.49
N ALA A 193 -12.44 -13.10 -11.40
CA ALA A 193 -13.66 -13.90 -11.41
C ALA A 193 -14.88 -12.97 -11.37
N ALA A 194 -15.99 -13.40 -11.94
CA ALA A 194 -17.25 -12.70 -11.75
C ALA A 194 -17.60 -12.72 -10.25
N LEU A 195 -17.77 -11.54 -9.66
CA LEU A 195 -18.24 -11.42 -8.29
C LEU A 195 -19.74 -11.76 -8.30
N ALA A 196 -20.10 -12.89 -7.68
CA ALA A 196 -21.48 -13.21 -7.35
C ALA A 196 -21.77 -12.69 -5.94
N LEU A 197 -22.72 -11.79 -5.82
CA LEU A 197 -23.20 -11.29 -4.54
C LEU A 197 -24.60 -11.89 -4.29
N ASP A 198 -24.73 -12.64 -3.21
CA ASP A 198 -26.00 -13.15 -2.69
C ASP A 198 -26.37 -12.35 -1.44
N VAL A 199 -27.55 -11.74 -1.47
CA VAL A 199 -28.08 -10.92 -0.37
C VAL A 199 -29.42 -11.49 0.07
N GLY A 200 -29.50 -11.93 1.33
CA GLY A 200 -30.67 -12.54 1.89
C GLY A 200 -30.73 -12.38 3.40
N ASP A 201 -31.82 -12.87 3.97
CA ASP A 201 -32.00 -12.93 5.43
C ASP A 201 -31.25 -14.15 6.00
N MET A 202 -30.78 -14.02 7.24
CA MET A 202 -30.17 -15.13 7.96
C MET A 202 -31.25 -16.18 8.29
N THR A 203 -30.88 -17.43 8.13
CA THR A 203 -31.64 -18.56 8.67
C THR A 203 -31.56 -18.59 10.20
N GLU A 204 -32.45 -19.34 10.87
CA GLU A 204 -32.41 -19.49 12.32
C GLU A 204 -31.05 -20.03 12.83
N ASP A 205 -30.46 -20.98 12.10
CA ASP A 205 -29.15 -21.52 12.43
C ASP A 205 -28.03 -20.50 12.28
N GLU A 206 -28.10 -19.62 11.29
CA GLU A 206 -27.15 -18.51 11.10
C GLU A 206 -27.28 -17.47 12.19
N ILE A 207 -28.51 -17.14 12.60
CA ILE A 207 -28.78 -16.25 13.73
C ILE A 207 -28.19 -16.84 15.02
N ALA A 208 -28.38 -18.14 15.26
CA ALA A 208 -27.84 -18.82 16.44
C ALA A 208 -26.29 -18.76 16.43
N ARG A 209 -25.63 -19.14 15.33
CA ARG A 209 -24.16 -19.05 15.20
C ARG A 209 -23.65 -17.61 15.33
N ASN A 210 -24.32 -16.64 14.74
CA ASN A 210 -23.95 -15.22 14.87
C ASN A 210 -23.99 -14.79 16.34
N ARG A 211 -25.05 -15.15 17.09
CA ARG A 211 -25.19 -14.84 18.51
C ARG A 211 -24.05 -15.43 19.33
N GLU A 212 -23.66 -16.67 19.09
CA GLU A 212 -22.54 -17.31 19.78
C GLU A 212 -21.22 -16.57 19.51
N VAL A 213 -20.96 -16.19 18.27
CA VAL A 213 -19.76 -15.43 17.90
C VAL A 213 -19.76 -14.06 18.59
N GLN A 214 -20.88 -13.32 18.56
CA GLN A 214 -20.98 -12.01 19.20
C GLN A 214 -20.83 -12.11 20.73
N HIS A 215 -21.41 -13.15 21.34
CA HIS A 215 -21.25 -13.41 22.77
C HIS A 215 -19.78 -13.69 23.12
N ALA A 216 -19.10 -14.57 22.37
CA ALA A 216 -17.70 -14.88 22.60
C ALA A 216 -16.79 -13.65 22.44
N LEU A 217 -17.03 -12.82 21.42
CA LEU A 217 -16.29 -11.56 21.20
C LEU A 217 -16.49 -10.55 22.35
N GLY A 218 -17.69 -10.52 22.96
CA GLY A 218 -17.99 -9.64 24.09
C GLY A 218 -17.43 -10.11 25.42
N GLN A 219 -17.29 -11.42 25.63
CA GLN A 219 -16.86 -11.99 26.90
C GLN A 219 -15.36 -12.27 26.98
N GLU A 220 -14.72 -12.60 25.86
CA GLU A 220 -13.31 -13.01 25.84
C GLU A 220 -12.44 -12.11 24.97
N ARG A 221 -11.26 -11.78 25.48
CA ARG A 221 -10.25 -11.06 24.71
C ARG A 221 -9.55 -11.98 23.70
N GLY A 222 -9.43 -11.49 22.46
CA GLY A 222 -8.62 -12.13 21.42
C GLY A 222 -9.28 -13.33 20.74
N VAL A 223 -10.59 -13.50 20.83
CA VAL A 223 -11.38 -14.54 20.15
C VAL A 223 -11.11 -14.55 18.65
N TYR A 224 -11.18 -13.38 17.99
CA TYR A 224 -10.90 -13.29 16.56
C TYR A 224 -9.53 -13.89 16.20
N ARG A 225 -8.47 -13.50 16.94
CA ARG A 225 -7.12 -13.98 16.69
C ARG A 225 -6.95 -15.49 16.91
N LYS A 226 -7.66 -16.04 17.91
CA LYS A 226 -7.55 -17.45 18.30
C LYS A 226 -8.36 -18.36 17.37
N SER A 227 -9.58 -17.94 17.00
CA SER A 227 -10.59 -18.80 16.40
C SER A 227 -10.84 -18.55 14.91
N PHE A 228 -10.61 -17.31 14.43
CA PHE A 228 -11.00 -16.91 13.07
C PHE A 228 -9.84 -16.44 12.19
N ARG A 229 -8.71 -15.97 12.78
CA ARG A 229 -7.57 -15.50 12.00
C ARG A 229 -6.76 -16.68 11.45
N GLN A 230 -6.67 -16.76 10.14
CA GLN A 230 -5.69 -17.63 9.50
C GLN A 230 -4.28 -17.00 9.56
N ARG A 231 -3.29 -17.78 9.98
CA ARG A 231 -1.89 -17.33 9.94
C ARG A 231 -1.42 -17.42 8.49
N HIS A 232 -1.24 -16.30 7.84
CA HIS A 232 -0.50 -16.26 6.58
C HIS A 232 0.97 -16.59 6.89
N ARG A 233 1.48 -17.71 6.38
CA ARG A 233 2.92 -17.97 6.39
C ARG A 233 3.54 -17.01 5.38
N PRO A 234 4.56 -16.22 5.77
CA PRO A 234 5.35 -15.50 4.77
C PRO A 234 5.95 -16.55 3.83
N GLY A 235 5.70 -16.38 2.51
CA GLY A 235 6.29 -17.22 1.47
C GLY A 235 7.76 -16.92 1.27
#